data_eb138af028cb91f6f73827ca4469aa58
#
_entry.id   eb138af028cb91f6f73827ca4469aa58
#
_cell.length_a   1.000
_cell.length_b   1.000
_cell.length_c   1.000
_cell.angle_alpha   90.00
_cell.angle_beta   90.00
_cell.angle_gamma   90.00
#
_symmetry.space_group_name_H-M   'P 1'
#
loop_
_entity.id
_entity.type
_entity.pdbx_description
1 polymer ?
#
loop_
_entity_poly.entity_id
_entity_poly.type
_entity_poly.pdbx_seq_one_letter_code
_entity_poly.pdbx_strand_id
1 'polypeptide(L)' 'MKVSEVPVWEKYTLSIEEAAEYFRIGQKRLRQMVEDNPTAEYVLMNGNRVQIKRKLFEAYIDVATTV' A
#
# COMPACT_ATOMS: atom_id res chain seq x y z
N MET A 1 -3.31 6.63 24.36
CA MET A 1 -2.55 6.56 24.14
C MET A 1 -2.24 6.33 23.04
N LYS A 2 -1.67 6.57 22.65
CA LYS A 2 -1.33 6.49 21.73
C LYS A 2 -0.77 5.60 21.32
N VAL A 3 -0.89 5.38 20.59
CA VAL A 3 -0.63 4.39 20.35
C VAL A 3 0.36 4.16 19.61
N SER A 4 0.43 3.81 18.69
CA SER A 4 1.44 3.49 18.08
C SER A 4 1.99 4.46 17.42
N GLU A 5 3.11 4.74 17.59
CA GLU A 5 3.88 5.69 16.92
C GLU A 5 4.80 5.04 15.95
N VAL A 6 4.39 3.94 15.39
CA VAL A 6 5.22 3.20 14.44
C VAL A 6 5.34 4.01 13.17
N PRO A 7 6.55 4.34 12.74
CA PRO A 7 6.72 5.05 11.48
C PRO A 7 6.25 4.21 10.30
N VAL A 8 5.84 4.88 9.24
CA VAL A 8 5.29 4.21 8.08
C VAL A 8 6.27 3.18 7.52
N TRP A 9 7.55 3.49 7.51
CA TRP A 9 8.53 2.59 6.93
C TRP A 9 8.77 1.33 7.76
N GLU A 10 8.20 1.28 8.95
CA GLU A 10 8.31 0.10 9.79
C GLU A 10 7.02 -0.68 9.86
N LYS A 11 5.96 -0.18 9.26
CA LYS A 11 4.69 -0.89 9.28
C LYS A 11 4.69 -2.01 8.26
N TYR A 12 4.05 -3.10 8.63
CA TYR A 12 3.93 -4.22 7.71
C TYR A 12 2.93 -3.92 6.60
N THR A 13 1.82 -3.28 6.97
CA THR A 13 0.81 -2.90 6.00
C THR A 13 0.53 -1.41 6.14
N LEU A 14 0.11 -0.80 5.04
CA LEU A 14 -0.18 0.61 4.99
C LEU A 14 -1.60 0.81 4.51
N SER A 15 -2.26 1.85 5.00
CA SER A 15 -3.52 2.25 4.40
C SER A 15 -3.25 2.81 3.01
N ILE A 16 -4.30 3.00 2.24
CA ILE A 16 -4.15 3.59 0.91
C ILE A 16 -3.50 4.98 1.02
N GLU A 17 -3.91 5.76 2.00
CA GLU A 17 -3.36 7.11 2.17
C GLU A 17 -1.88 7.06 2.54
N GLU A 18 -1.53 6.17 3.47
CA GLU A 18 -0.13 6.04 3.85
C GLU A 18 0.72 5.55 2.69
N ALA A 19 0.20 4.57 1.94
CA ALA A 19 0.95 4.04 0.83
C ALA A 19 1.14 5.07 -0.28
N ALA A 20 0.10 5.86 -0.54
CA ALA A 20 0.18 6.90 -1.55
C ALA A 20 1.29 7.88 -1.22
N GLU A 21 1.39 8.23 0.04
CA GLU A 21 2.41 9.17 0.47
C GLU A 21 3.80 8.55 0.49
N TYR A 22 3.89 7.34 1.00
CA TYR A 22 5.17 6.66 1.11
C TYR A 22 5.77 6.35 -0.26
N PHE A 23 4.94 5.91 -1.19
CA PHE A 23 5.41 5.54 -2.52
C PHE A 23 5.28 6.68 -3.52
N ARG A 24 4.73 7.79 -3.11
CA ARG A 24 4.58 8.97 -3.95
C ARG A 24 3.73 8.69 -5.18
N ILE A 25 2.65 7.98 -4.96
CA ILE A 25 1.68 7.65 -6.01
C ILE A 25 0.36 8.27 -5.59
N GLY A 26 -0.37 8.85 -6.51
CA GLY A 26 -1.66 9.43 -6.17
C GLY A 26 -2.62 8.39 -5.61
N GLN A 27 -3.44 8.79 -4.65
CA GLN A 27 -4.40 7.88 -4.05
C GLN A 27 -5.34 7.27 -5.07
N LYS A 28 -5.80 8.10 -6.00
CA LYS A 28 -6.69 7.64 -7.04
C LYS A 28 -6.05 6.54 -7.86
N ARG A 29 -4.80 6.76 -8.23
CA ARG A 29 -4.05 5.79 -9.00
C ARG A 29 -3.88 4.50 -8.22
N LEU A 30 -3.55 4.62 -6.95
CA LEU A 30 -3.33 3.46 -6.11
C LEU A 30 -4.61 2.66 -5.93
N ARG A 31 -5.74 3.35 -5.74
CA ARG A 31 -7.02 2.67 -5.63
C ARG A 31 -7.35 1.94 -6.92
N GLN A 32 -7.04 2.55 -8.06
CA GLN A 32 -7.28 1.93 -9.34
C GLN A 32 -6.45 0.66 -9.51
N MET A 33 -5.20 0.70 -9.06
CA MET A 33 -4.34 -0.47 -9.14
C MET A 33 -4.91 -1.62 -8.33
N VAL A 34 -5.45 -1.32 -7.15
CA VAL A 34 -6.06 -2.35 -6.32
C VAL A 34 -7.32 -2.90 -6.97
N GLU A 35 -8.12 -2.03 -7.56
CA GLU A 35 -9.35 -2.47 -8.21
C GLU A 35 -9.06 -3.36 -9.42
N ASP A 36 -8.00 -3.02 -10.15
CA ASP A 36 -7.63 -3.80 -11.31
C ASP A 36 -7.03 -5.15 -10.93
N ASN A 37 -6.39 -5.22 -9.78
CA ASN A 37 -5.72 -6.44 -9.34
C ASN A 37 -6.01 -6.73 -7.88
N PRO A 38 -7.26 -7.06 -7.56
CA PRO A 38 -7.62 -7.23 -6.15
C PRO A 38 -6.96 -8.43 -5.49
N THR A 39 -6.42 -9.35 -6.27
CA THR A 39 -5.75 -10.52 -5.70
C THR A 39 -4.23 -10.41 -5.79
N ALA A 40 -3.71 -9.23 -6.09
CA ALA A 40 -2.27 -9.05 -6.13
C ALA A 40 -1.65 -9.33 -4.77
N GLU A 41 -0.41 -9.78 -4.79
CA GLU A 41 0.26 -10.17 -3.55
C GLU A 41 0.37 -9.03 -2.54
N TYR A 42 0.45 -7.80 -3.02
CA TYR A 42 0.62 -6.67 -2.13
C TYR A 42 -0.70 -6.16 -1.55
N VAL A 43 -1.81 -6.73 -1.97
CA VAL A 43 -3.11 -6.29 -1.49
C VAL A 43 -3.57 -7.16 -0.33
N LEU A 44 -3.99 -6.53 0.76
CA LEU A 44 -4.53 -7.25 1.90
C LEU A 44 -5.89 -6.68 2.21
N MET A 45 -6.90 -7.55 2.20
CA MET A 45 -8.24 -7.14 2.60
C MET A 45 -8.42 -7.46 4.06
N ASN A 46 -8.71 -6.44 4.84
CA ASN A 46 -8.93 -6.59 6.26
C ASN A 46 -10.32 -6.09 6.56
N GLY A 47 -11.30 -7.00 6.52
CA GLY A 47 -12.69 -6.60 6.63
C GLY A 47 -13.08 -5.77 5.44
N ASN A 48 -13.55 -4.56 5.67
CA ASN A 48 -13.92 -3.66 4.60
C ASN A 48 -12.79 -2.76 4.17
N ARG A 49 -11.60 -2.95 4.74
CA ARG A 49 -10.50 -2.06 4.47
C ARG A 49 -9.48 -2.71 3.59
N VAL A 50 -8.93 -1.93 2.67
CA VAL A 50 -7.85 -2.37 1.81
C VAL A 50 -6.56 -1.85 2.41
N GLN A 51 -5.57 -2.71 2.53
CA GLN A 51 -4.26 -2.32 2.97
C GLN A 51 -3.22 -2.82 1.99
N ILE A 52 -2.09 -2.14 1.97
CA ILE A 52 -1.01 -2.48 1.06
C ILE A 52 0.12 -3.09 1.88
N LYS A 53 0.57 -4.27 1.49
CA LYS A 53 1.71 -4.90 2.14
C LYS A 53 2.97 -4.18 1.66
N ARG A 54 3.58 -3.43 2.55
CA ARG A 54 4.63 -2.50 2.18
C ARG A 54 5.78 -3.15 1.42
N LYS A 55 6.32 -4.23 1.96
CA LYS A 55 7.50 -4.84 1.33
C LYS A 55 7.18 -5.45 -0.03
N LEU A 56 6.01 -6.05 -0.16
CA LEU A 56 5.65 -6.64 -1.44
C LEU A 56 5.38 -5.58 -2.48
N PHE A 57 4.80 -4.47 -2.06
CA PHE A 57 4.58 -3.38 -3.01
C PHE A 57 5.90 -2.71 -3.39
N GLU A 58 6.83 -2.63 -2.45
CA GLU A 58 8.17 -2.12 -2.77
C GLU A 58 8.82 -2.98 -3.85
N ALA A 59 8.71 -4.29 -3.72
CA ALA A 59 9.29 -5.18 -4.72
C ALA A 59 8.61 -5.00 -6.08
N TYR A 60 7.30 -4.79 -6.06
CA TYR A 60 6.57 -4.56 -7.31
C TYR A 60 7.05 -3.27 -7.98
N ILE A 61 7.19 -2.21 -7.19
CA ILE A 61 7.63 -0.92 -7.71
C ILE A 61 9.07 -1.00 -8.21
N ASP A 62 9.90 -1.77 -7.53
CA ASP A 62 11.32 -1.87 -7.90
C ASP A 62 11.51 -2.39 -9.31
N VAL A 63 10.61 -3.25 -9.78
CA VAL A 63 10.76 -3.80 -11.12
C VAL A 63 9.87 -3.09 -12.13
N ALA A 64 8.99 -2.21 -11.68
CA ALA A 64 8.11 -1.50 -12.59
C ALA A 64 8.83 -0.29 -13.14
N THR A 65 8.64 -0.03 -14.43
CA THR A 65 9.19 1.18 -15.01
C THR A 65 8.15 2.29 -15.04
N THR A 66 6.88 1.93 -14.89
CA THR A 66 5.79 2.89 -14.90
C THR A 66 4.72 2.42 -13.95
N VAL A 67 4.14 3.31 -13.22
CA VAL A 67 3.07 2.95 -12.31
C VAL A 67 1.81 3.76 -12.60
#